data_d0237c729af9753185f3386c741c704f
#
_entry.id   d0237c729af9753185f3386c741c704f
#
_cell.length_a   1.000
_cell.length_b   1.000
_cell.length_c   1.000
_cell.angle_alpha   90.00
_cell.angle_beta   90.00
_cell.angle_gamma   90.00
#
_symmetry.space_group_name_H-M   'P 1'
#
loop_
_entity.id
_entity.type
_entity.pdbx_description
1 polymer ?
#
loop_
_entity_poly.entity_id
_entity_poly.type
_entity_poly.pdbx_seq_one_letter_code
_entity_poly.pdbx_strand_id
1 'polypeptide(L)'
;MEHHANIVPWQMLCERSGATLKVAPIDARGELDLEAFRALLSPRTRLAAFTQVSNALGTVLPVREMVAAAKGVGALTLIDGAQAVPHQRVDVQALRCDFYAFSGNKLYGPTGIGVLYGREALLREMPPWQGGGDMILTVSFAGSTWNELPWKFEAGTPNIAGAVGLGAAVDWLEALGIDAVHAHEQALLARATAQLRSIPGLRLIGDAAHKGAVISFVMDGVHPHDLGTILDAEGVAVRTGHHC
;
A
#
# COMPACT_ATOMS: atom_id res chain seq x y z
N MET A 1 7.97 1.91 -8.11
CA MET A 1 8.04 1.54 -6.69
C MET A 1 6.68 1.07 -6.14
N GLU A 2 5.63 1.16 -6.95
CA GLU A 2 4.30 0.65 -6.61
C GLU A 2 4.24 -0.89 -6.63
N HIS A 3 3.44 -1.47 -5.73
CA HIS A 3 3.05 -2.87 -5.82
C HIS A 3 2.14 -3.12 -7.03
N HIS A 4 2.20 -4.30 -7.65
CA HIS A 4 1.37 -4.62 -8.82
C HIS A 4 -0.13 -4.46 -8.56
N ALA A 5 -0.60 -4.66 -7.33
CA ALA A 5 -1.99 -4.41 -6.94
C ALA A 5 -2.42 -2.94 -7.07
N ASN A 6 -1.46 -2.01 -7.08
CA ASN A 6 -1.69 -0.58 -7.31
C ASN A 6 -1.23 -0.11 -8.70
N ILE A 7 -1.03 -1.04 -9.64
CA ILE A 7 -0.72 -0.76 -11.04
C ILE A 7 -1.76 -1.40 -11.95
N VAL A 8 -1.90 -2.72 -11.87
CA VAL A 8 -2.71 -3.52 -12.81
C VAL A 8 -4.18 -3.12 -12.85
N PRO A 9 -4.87 -2.87 -11.71
CA PRO A 9 -6.27 -2.44 -11.77
C PRO A 9 -6.47 -1.13 -12.52
N TRP A 10 -5.50 -0.21 -12.43
CA TRP A 10 -5.54 1.07 -13.15
C TRP A 10 -5.29 0.90 -14.64
N GLN A 11 -4.40 0.00 -15.05
CA GLN A 11 -4.22 -0.37 -16.46
C GLN A 11 -5.53 -0.91 -17.04
N MET A 12 -6.15 -1.88 -16.36
CA MET A 12 -7.44 -2.45 -16.78
C MET A 12 -8.56 -1.41 -16.82
N LEU A 13 -8.57 -0.47 -15.88
CA LEU A 13 -9.54 0.63 -15.89
C LEU A 13 -9.31 1.57 -17.09
N CYS A 14 -8.06 1.92 -17.37
CA CYS A 14 -7.72 2.79 -18.51
C CYS A 14 -8.11 2.15 -19.84
N GLU A 15 -7.87 0.86 -20.02
CA GLU A 15 -8.27 0.11 -21.21
C GLU A 15 -9.80 0.16 -21.44
N ARG A 16 -10.58 0.02 -20.38
CA ARG A 16 -12.05 0.02 -20.46
C ARG A 16 -12.66 1.40 -20.63
N SER A 17 -12.04 2.43 -20.03
CA SER A 17 -12.60 3.78 -19.96
C SER A 17 -12.00 4.75 -20.99
N GLY A 18 -10.92 4.37 -21.69
CA GLY A 18 -10.16 5.28 -22.54
C GLY A 18 -9.35 6.33 -21.78
N ALA A 19 -9.22 6.19 -20.46
CA ALA A 19 -8.36 7.05 -19.65
C ALA A 19 -6.88 6.75 -19.89
N THR A 20 -6.01 7.68 -19.53
CA THR A 20 -4.56 7.53 -19.66
C THR A 20 -3.93 7.40 -18.28
N LEU A 21 -3.17 6.33 -18.06
CA LEU A 21 -2.32 6.16 -16.90
C LEU A 21 -1.04 6.98 -17.07
N LYS A 22 -0.77 7.87 -16.12
CA LYS A 22 0.48 8.63 -16.03
C LYS A 22 1.27 8.15 -14.83
N VAL A 23 2.59 8.03 -15.00
CA VAL A 23 3.50 7.54 -13.96
C VAL A 23 4.43 8.65 -13.53
N ALA A 24 4.46 8.95 -12.24
CA ALA A 24 5.41 9.91 -11.68
C ALA A 24 6.81 9.27 -11.61
N PRO A 25 7.87 9.99 -12.06
CA PRO A 25 9.22 9.46 -12.02
C PRO A 25 9.78 9.41 -10.61
N ILE A 26 10.78 8.55 -10.44
CA ILE A 26 11.64 8.48 -9.26
C ILE A 26 13.09 8.71 -9.69
N ASP A 27 13.91 9.18 -8.78
CA ASP A 27 15.34 9.35 -9.00
C ASP A 27 16.14 8.03 -8.79
N ALA A 28 17.47 8.11 -8.96
CA ALA A 28 18.36 6.97 -8.76
C ALA A 28 18.43 6.47 -7.31
N ARG A 29 18.01 7.29 -6.34
CA ARG A 29 17.89 6.91 -4.93
C ARG A 29 16.57 6.23 -4.61
N GLY A 30 15.63 6.21 -5.57
CA GLY A 30 14.27 5.71 -5.37
C GLY A 30 13.38 6.71 -4.64
N GLU A 31 13.70 8.00 -4.68
CA GLU A 31 12.85 9.07 -4.16
C GLU A 31 11.92 9.59 -5.25
N LEU A 32 10.71 9.97 -4.87
CA LEU A 32 9.74 10.55 -5.79
C LEU A 32 10.17 11.95 -6.21
N ASP A 33 10.16 12.23 -7.51
CA ASP A 33 10.22 13.61 -8.02
C ASP A 33 8.85 14.27 -7.82
N LEU A 34 8.73 15.01 -6.72
CA LEU A 34 7.46 15.65 -6.33
C LEU A 34 7.06 16.77 -7.30
N GLU A 35 8.01 17.47 -7.91
CA GLU A 35 7.74 18.51 -8.91
C GLU A 35 7.22 17.90 -10.21
N ALA A 36 7.84 16.83 -10.67
CA ALA A 36 7.34 16.08 -11.82
C ALA A 36 5.94 15.47 -11.52
N PHE A 37 5.71 14.97 -10.31
CA PHE A 37 4.36 14.53 -9.90
C PHE A 37 3.35 15.67 -10.01
N ARG A 38 3.65 16.87 -9.50
CA ARG A 38 2.78 18.05 -9.60
C ARG A 38 2.53 18.45 -11.05
N ALA A 39 3.55 18.40 -11.90
CA ALA A 39 3.44 18.73 -13.33
C ALA A 39 2.55 17.74 -14.12
N LEU A 40 2.41 16.49 -13.65
CA LEU A 40 1.49 15.51 -14.25
C LEU A 40 0.02 15.78 -13.94
N LEU A 41 -0.26 16.52 -12.85
CA LEU A 41 -1.63 16.82 -12.43
C LEU A 41 -2.27 17.90 -13.31
N SER A 42 -3.56 17.77 -13.54
CA SER A 42 -4.36 18.75 -14.29
C SER A 42 -5.84 18.63 -13.91
N PRO A 43 -6.71 19.57 -14.32
CA PRO A 43 -8.16 19.43 -14.10
C PRO A 43 -8.79 18.19 -14.76
N ARG A 44 -8.07 17.51 -15.65
CA ARG A 44 -8.47 16.22 -16.23
C ARG A 44 -8.08 15.02 -15.35
N THR A 45 -7.23 15.20 -14.36
CA THR A 45 -6.85 14.12 -13.43
C THR A 45 -8.06 13.72 -12.60
N ARG A 46 -8.44 12.45 -12.65
CA ARG A 46 -9.60 11.92 -11.91
C ARG A 46 -9.20 11.25 -10.62
N LEU A 47 -8.08 10.54 -10.62
CA LEU A 47 -7.59 9.79 -9.48
C LEU A 47 -6.06 9.86 -9.46
N ALA A 48 -5.51 10.06 -8.27
CA ALA A 48 -4.09 9.86 -7.96
C ALA A 48 -3.98 8.69 -6.96
N ALA A 49 -3.39 7.58 -7.40
CA ALA A 49 -3.18 6.39 -6.59
C ALA A 49 -1.68 6.20 -6.36
N PHE A 50 -1.26 6.02 -5.10
CA PHE A 50 0.15 5.89 -4.74
C PHE A 50 0.33 5.14 -3.43
N THR A 51 1.47 4.45 -3.29
CA THR A 51 1.85 3.81 -2.04
C THR A 51 2.31 4.82 -1.00
N GLN A 52 2.13 4.53 0.28
CA GLN A 52 2.72 5.33 1.36
C GLN A 52 4.15 4.90 1.65
N VAL A 53 4.41 3.58 1.63
CA VAL A 53 5.74 2.99 1.80
C VAL A 53 5.94 1.93 0.73
N SER A 54 7.01 2.03 -0.02
CA SER A 54 7.32 1.05 -1.07
C SER A 54 7.70 -0.31 -0.47
N ASN A 55 7.03 -1.37 -0.92
CA ASN A 55 7.36 -2.74 -0.54
C ASN A 55 8.71 -3.24 -1.08
N ALA A 56 9.21 -2.63 -2.15
CA ALA A 56 10.47 -3.02 -2.79
C ALA A 56 11.65 -2.18 -2.30
N LEU A 57 11.46 -0.86 -2.17
CA LEU A 57 12.55 0.08 -1.85
C LEU A 57 12.56 0.52 -0.39
N GLY A 58 11.43 0.37 0.31
CA GLY A 58 11.23 0.94 1.63
C GLY A 58 11.03 2.46 1.64
N THR A 59 11.13 3.13 0.50
CA THR A 59 10.92 4.59 0.41
C THR A 59 9.58 5.00 0.99
N VAL A 60 9.60 5.94 1.92
CA VAL A 60 8.40 6.59 2.49
C VAL A 60 8.07 7.80 1.64
N LEU A 61 6.88 7.82 1.03
CA LEU A 61 6.45 8.91 0.16
C LEU A 61 5.87 10.09 0.96
N PRO A 62 6.00 11.33 0.44
CA PRO A 62 5.41 12.51 1.04
C PRO A 62 3.91 12.60 0.74
N VAL A 63 3.14 11.61 1.24
CA VAL A 63 1.73 11.41 0.85
C VAL A 63 0.83 12.59 1.22
N ARG A 64 1.17 13.39 2.24
CA ARG A 64 0.40 14.60 2.60
C ARG A 64 0.47 15.65 1.49
N GLU A 65 1.67 15.91 0.98
CA GLU A 65 1.90 16.84 -0.13
C GLU A 65 1.28 16.33 -1.42
N MET A 66 1.37 15.02 -1.68
CA MET A 66 0.76 14.40 -2.85
C MET A 66 -0.77 14.49 -2.81
N VAL A 67 -1.39 14.22 -1.67
CA VAL A 67 -2.84 14.38 -1.46
C VAL A 67 -3.24 15.83 -1.67
N ALA A 68 -2.52 16.77 -1.07
CA ALA A 68 -2.82 18.21 -1.20
C ALA A 68 -2.74 18.66 -2.67
N ALA A 69 -1.70 18.25 -3.40
CA ALA A 69 -1.52 18.59 -4.80
C ALA A 69 -2.63 17.98 -5.68
N ALA A 70 -2.98 16.71 -5.50
CA ALA A 70 -4.04 16.04 -6.24
C ALA A 70 -5.41 16.71 -6.00
N LYS A 71 -5.74 17.03 -4.75
CA LYS A 71 -6.97 17.73 -4.39
C LYS A 71 -7.00 19.16 -4.93
N GLY A 72 -5.87 19.82 -5.07
CA GLY A 72 -5.76 21.14 -5.67
C GLY A 72 -6.27 21.21 -7.13
N VAL A 73 -6.27 20.09 -7.83
CA VAL A 73 -6.83 19.97 -9.19
C VAL A 73 -8.18 19.24 -9.24
N GLY A 74 -8.77 18.91 -8.08
CA GLY A 74 -10.05 18.20 -7.98
C GLY A 74 -9.96 16.69 -8.18
N ALA A 75 -8.77 16.09 -8.15
CA ALA A 75 -8.59 14.64 -8.25
C ALA A 75 -8.89 13.94 -6.92
N LEU A 76 -9.47 12.76 -6.99
CA LEU A 76 -9.57 11.83 -5.86
C LEU A 76 -8.20 11.22 -5.56
N THR A 77 -8.04 10.75 -4.32
CA THR A 77 -6.78 10.14 -3.86
C THR A 77 -7.02 8.77 -3.27
N LEU A 78 -6.19 7.80 -3.64
CA LEU A 78 -6.13 6.47 -3.02
C LEU A 78 -4.70 6.19 -2.56
N ILE A 79 -4.55 5.82 -1.29
CA ILE A 79 -3.26 5.46 -0.71
C ILE A 79 -3.22 3.95 -0.46
N ASP A 80 -2.21 3.29 -1.01
CA ASP A 80 -1.84 1.94 -0.60
C ASP A 80 -1.00 2.03 0.67
N GLY A 81 -1.61 1.67 1.79
CA GLY A 81 -1.01 1.68 3.11
C GLY A 81 -0.48 0.32 3.57
N ALA A 82 -0.44 -0.68 2.69
CA ALA A 82 -0.12 -2.05 3.06
C ALA A 82 1.24 -2.22 3.77
N GLN A 83 2.21 -1.38 3.44
CA GLN A 83 3.53 -1.35 4.09
C GLN A 83 3.67 -0.22 5.13
N ALA A 84 2.64 0.60 5.31
CA ALA A 84 2.69 1.69 6.29
C ALA A 84 2.05 1.30 7.62
N VAL A 85 0.84 0.71 7.57
CA VAL A 85 0.02 0.40 8.75
C VAL A 85 0.74 -0.49 9.76
N PRO A 86 1.54 -1.52 9.40
CA PRO A 86 2.24 -2.34 10.38
C PRO A 86 3.44 -1.66 11.04
N HIS A 87 3.94 -0.55 10.49
CA HIS A 87 5.24 0.02 10.86
C HIS A 87 5.19 1.46 11.35
N GLN A 88 4.08 2.16 11.17
CA GLN A 88 3.94 3.55 11.60
C GLN A 88 2.48 3.92 11.87
N ARG A 89 2.29 4.93 12.69
CA ARG A 89 0.94 5.46 12.95
C ARG A 89 0.34 6.07 11.69
N VAL A 90 -0.88 5.68 11.37
CA VAL A 90 -1.66 6.21 10.25
C VAL A 90 -2.92 6.88 10.77
N ASP A 91 -3.12 8.13 10.36
CA ASP A 91 -4.35 8.89 10.61
C ASP A 91 -4.91 9.36 9.26
N VAL A 92 -5.94 8.68 8.78
CA VAL A 92 -6.57 8.97 7.49
C VAL A 92 -7.25 10.34 7.45
N GLN A 93 -7.70 10.86 8.60
CA GLN A 93 -8.27 12.21 8.69
C GLN A 93 -7.19 13.27 8.55
N ALA A 94 -6.05 13.08 9.21
CA ALA A 94 -4.90 13.97 9.08
C ALA A 94 -4.27 13.90 7.68
N LEU A 95 -4.28 12.74 7.02
CA LEU A 95 -3.86 12.58 5.62
C LEU A 95 -4.84 13.25 4.66
N ARG A 96 -6.13 13.34 5.02
CA ARG A 96 -7.19 13.89 4.20
C ARG A 96 -7.38 13.16 2.86
N CYS A 97 -6.96 11.89 2.78
CA CYS A 97 -7.14 11.08 1.58
C CYS A 97 -8.62 10.69 1.39
N ASP A 98 -8.97 10.31 0.18
CA ASP A 98 -10.33 9.88 -0.14
C ASP A 98 -10.51 8.38 0.10
N PHE A 99 -9.48 7.60 -0.21
CA PHE A 99 -9.42 6.16 0.02
C PHE A 99 -8.06 5.76 0.61
N TYR A 100 -8.08 4.73 1.45
CA TYR A 100 -6.88 4.14 2.03
C TYR A 100 -7.07 2.63 2.14
N ALA A 101 -6.15 1.84 1.60
CA ALA A 101 -6.28 0.38 1.57
C ALA A 101 -5.09 -0.30 2.24
N PHE A 102 -5.34 -1.40 2.94
CA PHE A 102 -4.30 -2.28 3.44
C PHE A 102 -4.78 -3.71 3.60
N SER A 103 -3.85 -4.63 3.75
CA SER A 103 -4.08 -6.06 3.83
C SER A 103 -3.79 -6.56 5.25
N GLY A 104 -4.69 -7.37 5.81
CA GLY A 104 -4.60 -7.82 7.20
C GLY A 104 -3.38 -8.69 7.50
N ASN A 105 -2.97 -9.53 6.55
CA ASN A 105 -1.80 -10.41 6.72
C ASN A 105 -0.47 -9.65 6.87
N LYS A 106 -0.40 -8.39 6.43
CA LYS A 106 0.76 -7.54 6.65
C LYS A 106 0.72 -6.83 7.99
N LEU A 107 -0.47 -6.70 8.58
CA LEU A 107 -0.69 -6.17 9.92
C LEU A 107 -0.74 -7.31 10.97
N TYR A 108 0.08 -8.35 10.80
CA TYR A 108 0.17 -9.51 11.68
C TYR A 108 -1.12 -10.33 11.82
N GLY A 109 -2.16 -9.98 11.07
CA GLY A 109 -3.45 -10.65 11.04
C GLY A 109 -3.48 -11.83 10.07
N PRO A 110 -4.61 -12.54 9.96
CA PRO A 110 -4.77 -13.66 9.06
C PRO A 110 -4.80 -13.23 7.59
N THR A 111 -4.55 -14.20 6.70
CA THR A 111 -4.75 -14.04 5.27
C THR A 111 -6.24 -13.95 4.91
N GLY A 112 -6.55 -13.43 3.71
CA GLY A 112 -7.91 -13.41 3.19
C GLY A 112 -8.81 -12.30 3.78
N ILE A 113 -8.21 -11.32 4.48
CA ILE A 113 -8.90 -10.13 4.96
C ILE A 113 -8.05 -8.88 4.70
N GLY A 114 -8.71 -7.76 4.46
CA GLY A 114 -8.12 -6.44 4.31
C GLY A 114 -9.15 -5.36 4.57
N VAL A 115 -8.71 -4.12 4.56
CA VAL A 115 -9.55 -2.96 4.85
C VAL A 115 -9.42 -1.92 3.75
N LEU A 116 -10.55 -1.39 3.31
CA LEU A 116 -10.65 -0.19 2.50
C LEU A 116 -11.36 0.89 3.32
N TYR A 117 -10.64 1.92 3.71
CA TYR A 117 -11.24 3.16 4.16
C TYR A 117 -11.68 3.98 2.94
N GLY A 118 -12.86 4.56 2.99
CA GLY A 118 -13.34 5.52 2.01
C GLY A 118 -14.12 6.65 2.68
N ARG A 119 -14.03 7.86 2.15
CA ARG A 119 -14.85 8.97 2.61
C ARG A 119 -16.33 8.64 2.39
N GLU A 120 -17.13 8.79 3.44
CA GLU A 120 -18.55 8.41 3.44
C GLU A 120 -19.33 8.99 2.25
N ALA A 121 -19.16 10.29 1.94
CA ALA A 121 -19.85 10.93 0.84
C ALA A 121 -19.57 10.24 -0.52
N LEU A 122 -18.32 9.81 -0.76
CA LEU A 122 -17.94 9.09 -1.97
C LEU A 122 -18.53 7.67 -1.99
N LEU A 123 -18.43 6.96 -0.85
CA LEU A 123 -18.98 5.61 -0.74
C LEU A 123 -20.51 5.60 -0.94
N ARG A 124 -21.23 6.64 -0.49
CA ARG A 124 -22.67 6.76 -0.73
C ARG A 124 -23.01 6.88 -2.22
N GLU A 125 -22.21 7.62 -2.98
CA GLU A 125 -22.41 7.83 -4.42
C GLU A 125 -21.97 6.63 -5.27
N MET A 126 -20.97 5.85 -4.81
CA MET A 126 -20.47 4.70 -5.56
C MET A 126 -21.51 3.60 -5.66
N PRO A 127 -21.63 2.90 -6.81
CA PRO A 127 -22.41 1.67 -6.89
C PRO A 127 -21.75 0.56 -6.07
N PRO A 128 -22.47 -0.49 -5.65
CA PRO A 128 -21.88 -1.65 -5.04
C PRO A 128 -20.90 -2.32 -6.01
N TRP A 129 -19.85 -2.94 -5.48
CA TRP A 129 -18.85 -3.63 -6.30
C TRP A 129 -19.28 -5.07 -6.62
N GLN A 130 -19.84 -5.77 -5.64
CA GLN A 130 -20.33 -7.15 -5.77
C GLN A 130 -21.80 -7.22 -5.40
N GLY A 131 -22.51 -8.18 -6.00
CA GLY A 131 -23.91 -8.46 -5.66
C GLY A 131 -24.03 -9.79 -4.92
N GLY A 132 -24.93 -9.84 -3.94
CA GLY A 132 -25.21 -11.04 -3.14
C GLY A 132 -26.15 -10.76 -1.98
N GLY A 133 -26.17 -11.63 -0.99
CA GLY A 133 -26.85 -11.41 0.28
C GLY A 133 -26.22 -10.27 1.08
N ASP A 134 -26.87 -9.85 2.14
CA ASP A 134 -26.50 -8.81 3.11
C ASP A 134 -26.31 -7.39 2.54
N MET A 135 -25.73 -7.24 1.35
CA MET A 135 -25.51 -5.94 0.70
C MET A 135 -26.76 -5.36 0.05
N ILE A 136 -27.84 -6.10 -0.01
CA ILE A 136 -29.14 -5.69 -0.58
C ILE A 136 -30.10 -5.21 0.52
N LEU A 137 -31.00 -4.27 0.18
CA LEU A 137 -32.13 -3.89 1.00
C LEU A 137 -33.40 -4.60 0.52
N THR A 138 -33.67 -4.55 -0.78
CA THR A 138 -34.79 -5.26 -1.41
C THR A 138 -34.36 -5.96 -2.68
N VAL A 139 -35.02 -7.07 -3.00
CA VAL A 139 -34.76 -7.86 -4.21
C VAL A 139 -36.05 -8.26 -4.87
N SER A 140 -36.15 -8.12 -6.19
CA SER A 140 -37.20 -8.66 -7.04
C SER A 140 -36.61 -9.00 -8.41
N PHE A 141 -37.38 -9.75 -9.23
CA PHE A 141 -36.97 -10.00 -10.63
C PHE A 141 -36.89 -8.74 -11.50
N ALA A 142 -37.57 -7.66 -11.11
CA ALA A 142 -37.51 -6.37 -11.81
C ALA A 142 -36.31 -5.50 -11.40
N GLY A 143 -35.68 -5.76 -10.26
CA GLY A 143 -34.54 -5.01 -9.78
C GLY A 143 -34.29 -5.16 -8.29
N SER A 144 -33.19 -4.56 -7.82
CA SER A 144 -32.78 -4.60 -6.42
C SER A 144 -32.38 -3.22 -5.92
N THR A 145 -32.49 -3.01 -4.62
CA THR A 145 -31.96 -1.83 -3.93
C THR A 145 -30.89 -2.26 -2.94
N TRP A 146 -30.00 -1.33 -2.64
CA TRP A 146 -28.78 -1.59 -1.86
C TRP A 146 -28.95 -1.19 -0.41
N ASN A 147 -28.31 -1.93 0.47
CA ASN A 147 -28.24 -1.63 1.87
C ASN A 147 -27.40 -0.36 2.13
N GLU A 148 -27.43 0.14 3.36
CA GLU A 148 -26.60 1.27 3.77
C GLU A 148 -25.13 0.87 3.93
N LEU A 149 -24.25 1.88 4.10
CA LEU A 149 -22.85 1.66 4.44
C LEU A 149 -22.72 1.09 5.86
N PRO A 150 -21.78 0.19 6.11
CA PRO A 150 -20.80 -0.38 5.18
C PRO A 150 -21.33 -1.57 4.36
N TRP A 151 -22.48 -2.14 4.70
CA TRP A 151 -23.01 -3.40 4.14
C TRP A 151 -23.19 -3.37 2.61
N LYS A 152 -23.42 -2.21 2.03
CA LYS A 152 -23.48 -2.02 0.56
C LYS A 152 -22.28 -2.62 -0.18
N PHE A 153 -21.12 -2.69 0.47
CA PHE A 153 -19.89 -3.22 -0.12
C PHE A 153 -19.48 -4.60 0.44
N GLU A 154 -20.28 -5.18 1.31
CA GLU A 154 -20.03 -6.45 2.01
C GLU A 154 -21.01 -7.54 1.52
N ALA A 155 -20.70 -8.13 0.34
CA ALA A 155 -21.60 -9.11 -0.29
C ALA A 155 -21.40 -10.52 0.27
N GLY A 156 -22.47 -11.11 0.81
CA GLY A 156 -22.50 -12.47 1.37
C GLY A 156 -21.95 -12.54 2.79
N THR A 157 -21.89 -13.76 3.34
CA THR A 157 -21.34 -14.00 4.67
C THR A 157 -19.86 -13.57 4.72
N PRO A 158 -19.48 -12.63 5.61
CA PRO A 158 -18.12 -12.11 5.66
C PRO A 158 -17.13 -13.14 6.21
N ASN A 159 -15.84 -12.89 6.04
CA ASN A 159 -14.77 -13.67 6.66
C ASN A 159 -14.71 -13.37 8.18
N ILE A 160 -15.65 -13.96 8.95
CA ILE A 160 -15.82 -13.69 10.38
C ILE A 160 -14.54 -14.01 11.15
N ALA A 161 -13.96 -15.19 10.94
CA ALA A 161 -12.73 -15.60 11.61
C ALA A 161 -11.56 -14.67 11.29
N GLY A 162 -11.46 -14.23 10.02
CA GLY A 162 -10.46 -13.25 9.59
C GLY A 162 -10.64 -11.89 10.26
N ALA A 163 -11.88 -11.41 10.41
CA ALA A 163 -12.17 -10.14 11.06
C ALA A 163 -11.81 -10.17 12.55
N VAL A 164 -12.18 -11.23 13.26
CA VAL A 164 -11.81 -11.42 14.68
C VAL A 164 -10.30 -11.52 14.85
N GLY A 165 -9.62 -12.29 13.97
CA GLY A 165 -8.17 -12.41 14.01
C GLY A 165 -7.43 -11.11 13.68
N LEU A 166 -7.96 -10.30 12.77
CA LEU A 166 -7.41 -8.98 12.48
C LEU A 166 -7.59 -8.03 13.68
N GLY A 167 -8.76 -8.05 14.34
CA GLY A 167 -8.98 -7.29 15.57
C GLY A 167 -7.95 -7.64 16.65
N ALA A 168 -7.73 -8.94 16.90
CA ALA A 168 -6.72 -9.39 17.86
C ALA A 168 -5.29 -8.93 17.48
N ALA A 169 -4.95 -8.89 16.19
CA ALA A 169 -3.66 -8.38 15.73
C ALA A 169 -3.52 -6.87 15.96
N VAL A 170 -4.58 -6.10 15.77
CA VAL A 170 -4.60 -4.66 16.09
C VAL A 170 -4.40 -4.43 17.59
N ASP A 171 -5.16 -5.12 18.44
CA ASP A 171 -5.04 -5.02 19.90
C ASP A 171 -3.61 -5.37 20.37
N TRP A 172 -3.01 -6.41 19.79
CA TRP A 172 -1.63 -6.78 20.09
C TRP A 172 -0.62 -5.71 19.71
N LEU A 173 -0.76 -5.13 18.50
CA LEU A 173 0.13 -4.08 18.02
C LEU A 173 -0.02 -2.79 18.84
N GLU A 174 -1.26 -2.44 19.23
CA GLU A 174 -1.52 -1.30 20.11
C GLU A 174 -0.89 -1.51 21.49
N ALA A 175 -1.00 -2.72 22.05
CA ALA A 175 -0.38 -3.05 23.34
C ALA A 175 1.16 -3.01 23.28
N LEU A 176 1.76 -3.39 22.14
CA LEU A 176 3.20 -3.28 21.92
C LEU A 176 3.65 -1.82 21.76
N GLY A 177 2.81 -1.01 21.16
CA GLY A 177 3.06 0.40 20.87
C GLY A 177 3.76 0.63 19.53
N ILE A 178 3.03 1.15 18.57
CA ILE A 178 3.52 1.34 17.19
C ILE A 178 4.77 2.23 17.09
N ASP A 179 4.88 3.23 17.97
CA ASP A 179 6.05 4.12 18.01
C ASP A 179 7.31 3.39 18.48
N ALA A 180 7.17 2.42 19.41
CA ALA A 180 8.26 1.57 19.85
C ALA A 180 8.69 0.58 18.76
N VAL A 181 7.73 0.00 18.03
CA VAL A 181 8.00 -0.83 16.84
C VAL A 181 8.78 -0.03 15.81
N HIS A 182 8.31 1.15 15.45
CA HIS A 182 8.97 2.02 14.48
C HIS A 182 10.41 2.36 14.90
N ALA A 183 10.62 2.77 16.16
CA ALA A 183 11.96 3.10 16.67
C ALA A 183 12.92 1.91 16.62
N HIS A 184 12.44 0.72 17.00
CA HIS A 184 13.23 -0.52 16.93
C HIS A 184 13.63 -0.86 15.49
N GLU A 185 12.68 -0.81 14.56
CA GLU A 185 12.92 -1.08 13.14
C GLU A 185 13.90 -0.08 12.52
N GLN A 186 13.81 1.20 12.86
CA GLN A 186 14.76 2.21 12.40
C GLN A 186 16.19 1.96 12.91
N ALA A 187 16.35 1.50 14.14
CA ALA A 187 17.65 1.13 14.68
C ALA A 187 18.24 -0.09 13.94
N LEU A 188 17.41 -1.10 13.64
CA LEU A 188 17.82 -2.26 12.84
C LEU A 188 18.17 -1.87 11.41
N LEU A 189 17.36 -1.01 10.77
CA LEU A 189 17.59 -0.50 9.42
C LEU A 189 18.95 0.22 9.32
N ALA A 190 19.23 1.12 10.26
CA ALA A 190 20.49 1.86 10.30
C ALA A 190 21.70 0.92 10.44
N ARG A 191 21.63 -0.04 11.37
CA ARG A 191 22.69 -1.04 11.60
C ARG A 191 22.91 -1.92 10.37
N ALA A 192 21.85 -2.50 9.82
CA ALA A 192 21.93 -3.39 8.67
C ALA A 192 22.43 -2.65 7.43
N THR A 193 21.95 -1.43 7.17
CA THR A 193 22.40 -0.59 6.06
C THR A 193 23.91 -0.33 6.14
N ALA A 194 24.42 0.03 7.32
CA ALA A 194 25.86 0.29 7.51
C ALA A 194 26.71 -0.96 7.24
N GLN A 195 26.27 -2.12 7.74
CA GLN A 195 26.96 -3.39 7.54
C GLN A 195 26.94 -3.84 6.07
N LEU A 196 25.76 -3.78 5.42
CA LEU A 196 25.64 -4.17 4.00
C LEU A 196 26.48 -3.28 3.08
N ARG A 197 26.56 -1.98 3.35
CA ARG A 197 27.43 -1.07 2.59
C ARG A 197 28.94 -1.40 2.67
N SER A 198 29.37 -2.11 3.71
CA SER A 198 30.78 -2.53 3.87
C SER A 198 31.11 -3.81 3.09
N ILE A 199 30.15 -4.50 2.52
CA ILE A 199 30.37 -5.75 1.79
C ILE A 199 30.81 -5.43 0.35
N PRO A 200 32.03 -5.85 -0.07
CA PRO A 200 32.50 -5.63 -1.43
C PRO A 200 31.57 -6.28 -2.47
N GLY A 201 31.25 -5.56 -3.55
CA GLY A 201 30.39 -6.04 -4.63
C GLY A 201 28.89 -5.99 -4.31
N LEU A 202 28.48 -5.63 -3.09
CA LEU A 202 27.09 -5.42 -2.74
C LEU A 202 26.68 -3.97 -3.03
N ARG A 203 25.55 -3.79 -3.74
CA ARG A 203 24.99 -2.49 -4.05
C ARG A 203 23.53 -2.40 -3.55
N LEU A 204 23.27 -1.43 -2.70
CA LEU A 204 21.91 -1.15 -2.24
C LEU A 204 21.05 -0.58 -3.39
N ILE A 205 19.79 -0.97 -3.43
CA ILE A 205 18.79 -0.48 -4.37
C ILE A 205 17.76 0.32 -3.58
N GLY A 206 17.63 1.61 -3.91
CA GLY A 206 16.81 2.54 -3.15
C GLY A 206 17.50 2.99 -1.86
N ASP A 207 18.01 4.21 -1.88
CA ASP A 207 18.72 4.86 -0.77
C ASP A 207 18.06 6.21 -0.44
N ALA A 208 16.73 6.18 -0.28
CA ALA A 208 15.95 7.34 0.07
C ALA A 208 16.27 7.83 1.49
N ALA A 209 16.13 9.14 1.73
CA ALA A 209 16.37 9.74 3.04
C ALA A 209 15.35 9.25 4.09
N HIS A 210 14.12 8.99 3.67
CA HIS A 210 13.06 8.46 4.52
C HIS A 210 12.70 7.05 4.08
N LYS A 211 13.02 6.07 4.94
CA LYS A 211 12.79 4.64 4.65
C LYS A 211 12.05 3.95 5.79
N GLY A 212 11.14 3.05 5.41
CA GLY A 212 10.68 1.95 6.26
C GLY A 212 11.75 0.85 6.35
N ALA A 213 11.52 -0.15 7.19
CA ALA A 213 12.48 -1.21 7.50
C ALA A 213 12.64 -2.25 6.36
N VAL A 214 12.90 -1.77 5.15
CA VAL A 214 13.15 -2.59 3.95
C VAL A 214 14.48 -2.22 3.35
N ILE A 215 15.34 -3.21 3.08
CA ILE A 215 16.59 -3.04 2.36
C ILE A 215 16.58 -3.97 1.16
N SER A 216 16.70 -3.40 -0.02
CA SER A 216 16.90 -4.13 -1.27
C SER A 216 18.33 -3.97 -1.76
N PHE A 217 18.90 -5.04 -2.27
CA PHE A 217 20.27 -5.04 -2.75
C PHE A 217 20.49 -6.04 -3.88
N VAL A 218 21.56 -5.85 -4.61
CA VAL A 218 22.11 -6.79 -5.59
C VAL A 218 23.59 -7.02 -5.29
N MET A 219 24.14 -8.13 -5.78
CA MET A 219 25.55 -8.46 -5.61
C MET A 219 26.19 -8.72 -6.97
N ASP A 220 27.34 -8.13 -7.21
CA ASP A 220 28.04 -8.25 -8.49
C ASP A 220 28.38 -9.71 -8.78
N GLY A 221 28.08 -10.16 -9.99
CA GLY A 221 28.35 -11.52 -10.46
C GLY A 221 27.50 -12.63 -9.84
N VAL A 222 26.52 -12.31 -9.00
CA VAL A 222 25.62 -13.30 -8.36
C VAL A 222 24.17 -13.03 -8.75
N HIS A 223 23.51 -14.06 -9.30
CA HIS A 223 22.09 -13.94 -9.60
C HIS A 223 21.27 -13.89 -8.30
N PRO A 224 20.22 -13.04 -8.19
CA PRO A 224 19.43 -12.88 -6.95
C PRO A 224 18.85 -14.20 -6.41
N HIS A 225 18.41 -15.12 -7.28
CA HIS A 225 17.91 -16.43 -6.82
C HIS A 225 19.01 -17.28 -6.18
N ASP A 226 20.21 -17.29 -6.75
CA ASP A 226 21.35 -18.03 -6.20
C ASP A 226 21.74 -17.47 -4.84
N LEU A 227 21.80 -16.13 -4.75
CA LEU A 227 22.07 -15.44 -3.49
C LEU A 227 21.01 -15.78 -2.42
N GLY A 228 19.72 -15.80 -2.80
CA GLY A 228 18.64 -16.20 -1.89
C GLY A 228 18.80 -17.63 -1.41
N THR A 229 19.14 -18.56 -2.30
CA THR A 229 19.37 -19.97 -1.95
C THR A 229 20.55 -20.17 -1.01
N ILE A 230 21.65 -19.45 -1.23
CA ILE A 230 22.83 -19.49 -0.36
C ILE A 230 22.50 -18.94 1.03
N LEU A 231 21.82 -17.78 1.10
CA LEU A 231 21.42 -17.17 2.36
C LEU A 231 20.43 -18.04 3.14
N ASP A 232 19.51 -18.71 2.44
CA ASP A 232 18.56 -19.64 3.06
C ASP A 232 19.28 -20.82 3.73
N ALA A 233 20.32 -21.38 3.06
CA ALA A 233 21.15 -22.44 3.63
C ALA A 233 21.91 -21.99 4.89
N GLU A 234 22.20 -20.69 5.02
CA GLU A 234 22.81 -20.07 6.21
C GLU A 234 21.77 -19.60 7.24
N GLY A 235 20.49 -19.88 7.04
CA GLY A 235 19.40 -19.52 7.94
C GLY A 235 18.97 -18.06 7.84
N VAL A 236 19.31 -17.35 6.76
CA VAL A 236 18.92 -15.96 6.51
C VAL A 236 17.80 -15.89 5.49
N ALA A 237 16.58 -15.60 5.95
CA ALA A 237 15.41 -15.47 5.08
C ALA A 237 15.42 -14.14 4.32
N VAL A 238 15.41 -14.20 3.00
CA VAL A 238 15.29 -13.05 2.10
C VAL A 238 14.24 -13.28 1.04
N ARG A 239 13.77 -12.22 0.39
CA ARG A 239 12.91 -12.32 -0.79
C ARG A 239 13.69 -12.00 -2.05
N THR A 240 13.51 -12.82 -3.07
CA THR A 240 14.11 -12.62 -4.40
C THR A 240 13.02 -12.43 -5.45
N GLY A 241 13.34 -11.78 -6.56
CA GLY A 241 12.44 -11.57 -7.69
C GLY A 241 11.73 -10.22 -7.65
N HIS A 242 10.45 -10.19 -8.06
CA HIS A 242 9.69 -8.94 -8.26
C HIS A 242 9.06 -8.34 -6.99
N HIS A 243 9.14 -9.01 -5.87
CA HIS A 243 8.63 -8.58 -4.55
C HIS A 243 7.10 -8.36 -4.49
N CYS A 244 6.34 -8.90 -5.44
CA CYS A 244 4.87 -8.82 -5.52
C CYS A 244 4.21 -10.19 -5.44
#